data_d7275f77770321525693b732d93b7ea8
#
_entry.id   d7275f77770321525693b732d93b7ea8
#
_cell.length_a   1.000
_cell.length_b   1.000
_cell.length_c   1.000
_cell.angle_alpha   90.00
_cell.angle_beta   90.00
_cell.angle_gamma   90.00
#
_symmetry.space_group_name_H-M   'P 1'
#
loop_
_entity.id
_entity.type
_entity.pdbx_description
1 polymer ?
#
loop_
_entity_poly.entity_id
_entity_poly.type
_entity_poly.pdbx_seq_one_letter_code
_entity_poly.pdbx_strand_id
1 'polypeptide(L)'
;MKKIYLLILALLSLNATAQKIETANNDIKLAQLPYYNFGKGVGITSADSIFQLNLRFRMQNRLTFMENEGEKTKYEGEIRRLRLRFDGYVGNPKFLYVIQLSFAPKDMGKTVEGEPVNIIRDAAMTYRPNENWSFIFGQTKLPGNRQRINSSGALQLTDRSINNSKFNIDRDFGLQAYYHQERKDKFGYVIKTAVSTGHGRNFQGSESDSYALTGRVELFPMGSFKNNGAYFEGDIARETTPKLMLAGTFSHNNNAENSQGQTGTKLYETRNLNSFMADAILKYDGWAGMVSFMNRNVDDAITYATNPDGSKQSSYVYAGHGMDYQLSYLFPSNYEVIGRVSSQKMKTQLYEQLNLPNTTEFTVGVTKYLWEHAFKLQAEFTYDKLDFYQGASKSNWYFRMQFEIGI
;
A
#
# COMPACT_ATOMS: atom_id res chain seq x y z
N MET A 1 15.48 2.28 -30.56
CA MET A 1 16.23 3.10 -29.61
C MET A 1 16.09 4.61 -29.84
N LYS A 2 16.28 5.17 -31.06
CA LYS A 2 16.13 6.63 -31.29
C LYS A 2 14.77 7.25 -30.93
N LYS A 3 13.66 6.50 -31.00
CA LYS A 3 12.29 7.02 -30.68
C LYS A 3 11.99 7.11 -29.17
N ILE A 4 12.71 6.37 -28.34
CA ILE A 4 12.55 6.42 -26.86
C ILE A 4 13.22 7.65 -26.29
N TYR A 5 14.34 8.09 -26.85
CA TYR A 5 15.02 9.32 -26.44
C TYR A 5 14.17 10.60 -26.66
N LEU A 6 13.33 10.62 -27.70
CA LEU A 6 12.45 11.76 -27.97
C LEU A 6 11.34 11.91 -26.91
N LEU A 7 10.82 10.82 -26.37
CA LEU A 7 9.79 10.84 -25.34
C LEU A 7 10.36 11.27 -23.97
N ILE A 8 11.59 10.87 -23.66
CA ILE A 8 12.30 11.28 -22.44
C ILE A 8 12.65 12.76 -22.49
N LEU A 9 13.08 13.28 -23.66
CA LEU A 9 13.35 14.71 -23.84
C LEU A 9 12.07 15.57 -23.72
N ALA A 10 10.93 15.09 -24.19
CA ALA A 10 9.66 15.80 -24.08
C ALA A 10 9.18 15.94 -22.62
N LEU A 11 9.47 14.96 -21.76
CA LEU A 11 9.19 15.04 -20.32
C LEU A 11 10.13 16.00 -19.57
N LEU A 12 11.34 16.20 -20.05
CA LEU A 12 12.32 17.12 -19.45
C LEU A 12 12.08 18.58 -19.84
N SER A 13 11.37 18.86 -20.95
CA SER A 13 11.10 20.21 -21.44
C SER A 13 9.84 20.88 -20.89
N LEU A 14 9.06 20.17 -20.06
CA LEU A 14 7.93 20.78 -19.36
C LEU A 14 8.43 21.64 -18.19
N ASN A 15 9.00 22.79 -18.50
CA ASN A 15 9.12 23.92 -17.57
C ASN A 15 7.71 24.49 -17.30
N ALA A 16 6.89 23.73 -16.62
CA ALA A 16 5.68 24.26 -16.04
C ALA A 16 6.07 25.18 -14.90
N THR A 17 6.12 26.47 -15.14
CA THR A 17 6.04 27.49 -14.09
C THR A 17 4.77 27.20 -13.32
N ALA A 18 4.91 26.57 -12.16
CA ALA A 18 3.79 26.40 -11.24
C ALA A 18 3.35 27.81 -10.83
N GLN A 19 2.29 28.30 -11.45
CA GLN A 19 1.59 29.47 -10.95
C GLN A 19 1.12 29.14 -9.55
N LYS A 20 1.63 29.88 -8.56
CA LYS A 20 1.11 29.87 -7.20
C LYS A 20 -0.34 30.34 -7.32
N ILE A 21 -1.27 29.39 -7.33
CA ILE A 21 -2.69 29.71 -7.17
C ILE A 21 -2.80 30.16 -5.71
N GLU A 22 -2.85 31.47 -5.48
CA GLU A 22 -3.28 32.00 -4.20
C GLU A 22 -4.73 31.54 -4.00
N THR A 23 -4.90 30.48 -3.22
CA THR A 23 -6.21 30.10 -2.73
C THR A 23 -6.69 31.22 -1.84
N ALA A 24 -7.76 31.90 -2.27
CA ALA A 24 -8.47 32.85 -1.44
C ALA A 24 -8.72 32.19 -0.07
N ASN A 25 -8.32 32.90 1.00
CA ASN A 25 -8.53 32.54 2.39
C ASN A 25 -10.05 32.45 2.66
N ASN A 26 -10.62 31.28 2.43
CA ASN A 26 -11.84 30.88 3.10
C ASN A 26 -11.44 29.90 4.19
N ASP A 27 -11.37 30.39 5.41
CA ASP A 27 -11.10 29.66 6.65
C ASP A 27 -12.16 28.59 6.94
N ILE A 28 -12.24 27.57 6.10
CA ILE A 28 -12.87 26.32 6.50
C ILE A 28 -11.78 25.53 7.19
N LYS A 29 -11.73 25.62 8.52
CA LYS A 29 -10.94 24.72 9.37
C LYS A 29 -11.50 23.31 9.22
N LEU A 30 -11.06 22.61 8.18
CA LEU A 30 -11.30 21.18 8.04
C LEU A 30 -10.62 20.51 9.24
N ALA A 31 -11.38 19.87 10.11
CA ALA A 31 -10.85 19.05 11.18
C ALA A 31 -9.88 18.04 10.55
N GLN A 32 -8.63 18.00 11.03
CA GLN A 32 -7.64 17.05 10.57
C GLN A 32 -8.11 15.65 10.93
N LEU A 33 -8.65 14.96 9.96
CA LEU A 33 -9.02 13.55 10.12
C LEU A 33 -7.73 12.71 10.23
N PRO A 34 -7.67 11.70 11.10
CA PRO A 34 -6.45 10.93 11.38
C PRO A 34 -6.00 10.05 10.20
N TYR A 35 -6.70 10.07 9.09
CA TYR A 35 -6.35 9.31 7.90
C TYR A 35 -5.76 10.24 6.82
N TYR A 36 -4.54 9.94 6.45
CA TYR A 36 -3.68 10.64 5.48
C TYR A 36 -4.43 11.02 4.23
N ASN A 37 -4.62 12.30 4.06
CA ASN A 37 -5.37 12.85 2.97
C ASN A 37 -4.46 13.73 2.13
N PHE A 38 -4.21 13.27 0.92
CA PHE A 38 -3.64 14.11 -0.12
C PHE A 38 -4.74 15.02 -0.62
N GLY A 39 -4.48 16.31 -0.64
CA GLY A 39 -5.51 17.27 -0.93
C GLY A 39 -6.60 17.32 0.17
N LYS A 40 -7.28 18.39 0.26
CA LYS A 40 -8.36 18.57 1.26
C LYS A 40 -9.70 18.06 0.77
N GLY A 41 -9.84 17.73 -0.53
CA GLY A 41 -11.11 17.34 -1.15
C GLY A 41 -12.12 18.48 -1.15
N VAL A 42 -13.37 18.13 -1.44
CA VAL A 42 -14.53 19.03 -1.30
C VAL A 42 -15.22 18.71 0.02
N GLY A 43 -15.22 19.65 0.96
CA GLY A 43 -15.83 19.48 2.28
C GLY A 43 -17.15 20.21 2.40
N ILE A 44 -18.15 19.58 3.01
CA ILE A 44 -19.43 20.16 3.38
C ILE A 44 -19.62 19.91 4.87
N THR A 45 -19.92 20.97 5.63
CA THR A 45 -20.30 20.88 7.05
C THR A 45 -21.69 21.47 7.20
N SER A 46 -22.57 20.79 7.93
CA SER A 46 -23.90 21.32 8.24
C SER A 46 -23.81 22.58 9.11
N ALA A 47 -24.79 23.48 8.99
CA ALA A 47 -24.81 24.77 9.72
C ALA A 47 -24.74 24.56 11.25
N ASP A 48 -25.33 23.48 11.76
CA ASP A 48 -25.31 23.08 13.15
C ASP A 48 -24.07 22.27 13.56
N SER A 49 -23.14 22.02 12.61
CA SER A 49 -21.92 21.24 12.80
C SER A 49 -22.15 19.80 13.28
N ILE A 50 -23.34 19.24 13.11
CA ILE A 50 -23.66 17.85 13.47
C ILE A 50 -23.11 16.86 12.42
N PHE A 51 -22.91 17.31 11.18
CA PHE A 51 -22.49 16.46 10.07
C PHE A 51 -21.37 17.10 9.28
N GLN A 52 -20.36 16.32 8.92
CA GLN A 52 -19.33 16.67 7.94
C GLN A 52 -19.17 15.58 6.90
N LEU A 53 -19.09 15.98 5.63
CA LEU A 53 -18.76 15.14 4.50
C LEU A 53 -17.59 15.73 3.74
N ASN A 54 -16.52 14.95 3.56
CA ASN A 54 -15.45 15.25 2.62
C ASN A 54 -15.53 14.26 1.46
N LEU A 55 -15.61 14.79 0.25
CA LEU A 55 -15.52 14.02 -0.99
C LEU A 55 -14.13 14.18 -1.58
N ARG A 56 -13.50 13.06 -1.90
CA ARG A 56 -12.18 13.01 -2.56
C ARG A 56 -12.21 12.03 -3.70
N PHE A 57 -11.50 12.36 -4.75
CA PHE A 57 -11.23 11.40 -5.81
C PHE A 57 -9.73 11.26 -6.04
N ARG A 58 -9.36 10.15 -6.67
CA ARG A 58 -8.01 9.93 -7.15
C ARG A 58 -8.01 9.06 -8.38
N MET A 59 -7.22 9.47 -9.38
CA MET A 59 -7.00 8.75 -10.62
C MET A 59 -5.49 8.56 -10.84
N GLN A 60 -5.10 7.34 -11.23
CA GLN A 60 -3.75 6.99 -11.66
C GLN A 60 -3.86 6.27 -13.00
N ASN A 61 -3.27 6.83 -14.05
CA ASN A 61 -3.15 6.20 -15.36
C ASN A 61 -1.68 5.86 -15.61
N ARG A 62 -1.43 4.65 -16.07
CA ARG A 62 -0.09 4.09 -16.23
C ARG A 62 0.10 3.49 -17.60
N LEU A 63 1.26 3.75 -18.20
CA LEU A 63 1.77 3.10 -19.39
C LEU A 63 3.00 2.28 -18.97
N THR A 64 3.04 1.02 -19.37
CA THR A 64 4.14 0.10 -19.10
C THR A 64 4.67 -0.47 -20.41
N PHE A 65 5.98 -0.45 -20.59
CA PHE A 65 6.71 -1.22 -21.61
C PHE A 65 7.47 -2.30 -20.84
N MET A 66 7.37 -3.55 -21.26
CA MET A 66 7.98 -4.66 -20.55
C MET A 66 8.50 -5.71 -21.52
N GLU A 67 9.54 -6.41 -21.11
CA GLU A 67 10.10 -7.54 -21.83
C GLU A 67 10.51 -8.60 -20.81
N ASN A 68 9.97 -9.80 -21.01
CA ASN A 68 10.43 -10.99 -20.34
C ASN A 68 11.48 -11.66 -21.20
N GLU A 69 12.49 -12.24 -20.59
CA GLU A 69 13.56 -12.92 -21.32
C GLU A 69 13.00 -13.98 -22.28
N GLY A 70 13.39 -13.88 -23.55
CA GLY A 70 12.92 -14.75 -24.62
C GLY A 70 11.58 -14.36 -25.24
N GLU A 71 10.94 -13.27 -24.79
CA GLU A 71 9.69 -12.76 -25.33
C GLU A 71 9.89 -11.43 -26.08
N LYS A 72 8.92 -11.09 -26.92
CA LYS A 72 8.89 -9.75 -27.54
C LYS A 72 8.47 -8.71 -26.53
N THR A 73 9.02 -7.50 -26.69
CA THR A 73 8.58 -6.33 -25.90
C THR A 73 7.07 -6.11 -26.03
N LYS A 74 6.40 -5.99 -24.90
CA LYS A 74 4.96 -5.71 -24.77
C LYS A 74 4.74 -4.31 -24.22
N TYR A 75 3.57 -3.74 -24.49
CA TYR A 75 3.13 -2.50 -23.84
C TYR A 75 1.72 -2.67 -23.29
N GLU A 76 1.46 -2.01 -22.18
CA GLU A 76 0.16 -2.03 -21.48
C GLU A 76 -0.20 -0.61 -21.06
N GLY A 77 -1.42 -0.18 -21.40
CA GLY A 77 -2.04 1.03 -20.85
C GLY A 77 -3.13 0.65 -19.86
N GLU A 78 -3.10 1.19 -18.64
CA GLU A 78 -4.09 0.84 -17.63
C GLU A 78 -4.55 2.02 -16.77
N ILE A 79 -5.81 2.00 -16.39
CA ILE A 79 -6.31 2.77 -15.26
C ILE A 79 -5.88 2.02 -13.99
N ARG A 80 -4.72 2.39 -13.45
CA ARG A 80 -4.13 1.69 -12.30
C ARG A 80 -4.96 1.84 -11.04
N ARG A 81 -5.52 3.05 -10.82
CA ARG A 81 -6.46 3.33 -9.71
C ARG A 81 -7.45 4.41 -10.14
N LEU A 82 -8.71 4.18 -9.80
CA LEU A 82 -9.78 5.16 -9.89
C LEU A 82 -10.62 5.01 -8.62
N ARG A 83 -10.56 6.01 -7.73
CA ARG A 83 -11.15 5.89 -6.40
C ARG A 83 -11.95 7.10 -6.01
N LEU A 84 -13.10 6.85 -5.37
CA LEU A 84 -13.87 7.84 -4.63
C LEU A 84 -13.79 7.51 -3.14
N ARG A 85 -13.68 8.55 -2.33
CA ARG A 85 -13.67 8.44 -0.89
C ARG A 85 -14.56 9.49 -0.28
N PHE A 86 -15.41 9.04 0.61
CA PHE A 86 -16.26 9.84 1.46
C PHE A 86 -15.79 9.62 2.89
N ASP A 87 -15.52 10.69 3.62
CA ASP A 87 -15.19 10.62 5.04
C ASP A 87 -15.67 11.88 5.77
N GLY A 88 -15.83 11.77 7.07
CA GLY A 88 -16.32 12.86 7.90
C GLY A 88 -16.75 12.36 9.26
N TYR A 89 -17.69 13.08 9.88
CA TYR A 89 -18.32 12.68 11.13
C TYR A 89 -19.83 12.86 11.08
N VAL A 90 -20.53 12.17 11.98
CA VAL A 90 -21.99 12.28 12.18
C VAL A 90 -22.29 12.37 13.66
N GLY A 91 -23.15 13.31 14.04
CA GLY A 91 -23.59 13.58 15.40
C GLY A 91 -22.55 14.30 16.24
N ASN A 92 -21.37 13.75 16.34
CA ASN A 92 -20.26 14.30 17.13
C ASN A 92 -18.92 14.03 16.42
N PRO A 93 -17.96 14.97 16.40
CA PRO A 93 -16.62 14.77 15.82
C PRO A 93 -15.83 13.57 16.37
N LYS A 94 -16.28 12.96 17.47
CA LYS A 94 -15.72 11.71 17.98
C LYS A 94 -16.14 10.47 17.16
N PHE A 95 -17.23 10.55 16.39
CA PHE A 95 -17.75 9.46 15.54
C PHE A 95 -17.44 9.74 14.07
N LEU A 96 -16.33 9.21 13.61
CA LEU A 96 -15.85 9.36 12.25
C LEU A 96 -16.31 8.19 11.38
N TYR A 97 -16.53 8.44 10.11
CA TYR A 97 -16.80 7.38 9.13
C TYR A 97 -15.90 7.49 7.91
N VAL A 98 -15.70 6.38 7.24
CA VAL A 98 -15.01 6.30 5.95
C VAL A 98 -15.69 5.30 5.05
N ILE A 99 -15.94 5.73 3.80
CA ILE A 99 -16.36 4.88 2.69
C ILE A 99 -15.39 5.13 1.56
N GLN A 100 -14.73 4.09 1.05
CA GLN A 100 -13.87 4.20 -0.12
C GLN A 100 -14.25 3.18 -1.17
N LEU A 101 -14.53 3.66 -2.37
CA LEU A 101 -14.87 2.87 -3.55
C LEU A 101 -13.69 2.86 -4.53
N SER A 102 -13.57 1.80 -5.32
CA SER A 102 -12.61 1.69 -6.42
C SER A 102 -13.28 1.12 -7.66
N PHE A 103 -13.01 1.75 -8.80
CA PHE A 103 -13.57 1.40 -10.10
C PHE A 103 -12.47 0.92 -11.08
N ALA A 104 -11.24 0.76 -10.62
CA ALA A 104 -10.16 0.23 -11.43
C ALA A 104 -10.26 -1.30 -11.57
N PRO A 105 -10.11 -1.87 -12.79
CA PRO A 105 -10.30 -3.31 -13.04
C PRO A 105 -9.48 -4.21 -12.09
N LYS A 106 -8.20 -3.89 -11.85
CA LYS A 106 -7.34 -4.67 -10.94
C LYS A 106 -7.76 -4.60 -9.46
N ASP A 107 -8.51 -3.59 -9.05
CA ASP A 107 -9.04 -3.46 -7.68
C ASP A 107 -10.39 -4.18 -7.51
N MET A 108 -11.18 -4.29 -8.59
CA MET A 108 -12.49 -4.96 -8.59
C MET A 108 -12.36 -6.49 -8.73
N GLY A 109 -11.28 -6.96 -9.36
CA GLY A 109 -11.10 -8.38 -9.68
C GLY A 109 -11.83 -8.79 -10.97
N LYS A 110 -11.91 -10.09 -11.22
CA LYS A 110 -12.69 -10.61 -12.36
C LYS A 110 -14.19 -10.51 -12.04
N THR A 111 -14.95 -10.02 -12.99
CA THR A 111 -16.42 -10.07 -12.91
C THR A 111 -16.85 -11.50 -13.23
N VAL A 112 -17.53 -12.15 -12.30
CA VAL A 112 -18.15 -13.48 -12.46
C VAL A 112 -19.64 -13.25 -12.45
N GLU A 113 -20.36 -13.88 -13.38
CA GLU A 113 -21.81 -13.77 -13.46
C GLU A 113 -22.46 -14.32 -12.17
N GLY A 114 -23.36 -13.54 -11.58
CA GLY A 114 -24.00 -13.88 -10.31
C GLY A 114 -23.23 -13.49 -9.04
N GLU A 115 -21.99 -13.01 -9.16
CA GLU A 115 -21.23 -12.53 -7.99
C GLU A 115 -21.22 -11.00 -7.89
N PRO A 116 -21.26 -10.44 -6.67
CA PRO A 116 -21.19 -9.00 -6.48
C PRO A 116 -19.83 -8.43 -6.85
N VAL A 117 -19.82 -7.28 -7.53
CA VAL A 117 -18.61 -6.59 -7.94
C VAL A 117 -17.89 -6.01 -6.72
N ASN A 118 -16.59 -6.26 -6.62
CA ASN A 118 -15.72 -5.89 -5.49
C ASN A 118 -15.32 -4.39 -5.49
N ILE A 119 -16.29 -3.47 -5.51
CA ILE A 119 -16.00 -2.02 -5.55
C ILE A 119 -15.67 -1.43 -4.18
N ILE A 120 -16.17 -2.02 -3.07
CA ILE A 120 -15.99 -1.49 -1.72
C ILE A 120 -14.58 -1.82 -1.23
N ARG A 121 -13.80 -0.80 -0.89
CA ARG A 121 -12.47 -0.97 -0.29
C ARG A 121 -12.50 -0.75 1.21
N ASP A 122 -13.07 0.36 1.65
CA ASP A 122 -13.21 0.70 3.06
C ASP A 122 -14.68 1.05 3.33
N ALA A 123 -15.22 0.52 4.42
CA ALA A 123 -16.52 0.87 4.99
C ALA A 123 -16.38 0.67 6.51
N ALA A 124 -16.05 1.73 7.23
CA ALA A 124 -15.74 1.64 8.66
C ALA A 124 -16.14 2.90 9.41
N MET A 125 -16.47 2.70 10.68
CA MET A 125 -16.69 3.75 11.66
C MET A 125 -15.53 3.76 12.65
N THR A 126 -15.13 4.97 13.10
CA THR A 126 -14.12 5.16 14.13
C THR A 126 -14.68 5.98 15.27
N TYR A 127 -14.60 5.47 16.49
CA TYR A 127 -14.90 6.21 17.71
C TYR A 127 -13.61 6.68 18.37
N ARG A 128 -13.50 8.00 18.63
CA ARG A 128 -12.36 8.62 19.29
C ARG A 128 -12.81 9.30 20.57
N PRO A 129 -12.78 8.59 21.73
CA PRO A 129 -13.17 9.18 23.01
C PRO A 129 -12.29 10.38 23.40
N ASN A 130 -11.00 10.33 23.02
CA ASN A 130 -9.99 11.37 23.26
C ASN A 130 -8.92 11.34 22.17
N GLU A 131 -7.88 12.16 22.28
CA GLU A 131 -6.81 12.31 21.30
C GLU A 131 -5.92 11.06 21.18
N ASN A 132 -5.84 10.24 22.22
CA ASN A 132 -4.96 9.08 22.28
C ASN A 132 -5.63 7.81 21.73
N TRP A 133 -6.92 7.59 21.96
CA TRP A 133 -7.60 6.36 21.60
C TRP A 133 -8.44 6.48 20.34
N SER A 134 -8.38 5.45 19.53
CA SER A 134 -9.26 5.25 18.37
C SER A 134 -9.74 3.81 18.34
N PHE A 135 -11.04 3.59 18.29
CA PHE A 135 -11.67 2.28 18.12
C PHE A 135 -12.36 2.24 16.77
N ILE A 136 -12.04 1.25 15.96
CA ILE A 136 -12.50 1.16 14.58
C ILE A 136 -13.33 -0.12 14.44
N PHE A 137 -14.48 -0.02 13.79
CA PHE A 137 -15.34 -1.14 13.45
C PHE A 137 -15.71 -1.11 11.98
N GLY A 138 -15.61 -2.25 11.31
CA GLY A 138 -15.96 -2.40 9.90
C GLY A 138 -14.78 -2.87 9.04
N GLN A 139 -14.94 -2.74 7.72
CA GLN A 139 -13.93 -3.15 6.75
C GLN A 139 -12.96 -2.00 6.46
N THR A 140 -11.69 -2.16 6.81
CA THR A 140 -10.64 -1.22 6.46
C THR A 140 -9.27 -1.89 6.51
N LYS A 141 -8.19 -1.13 6.27
CA LYS A 141 -6.83 -1.64 6.36
C LYS A 141 -6.50 -2.12 7.76
N LEU A 142 -5.92 -3.31 7.84
CA LEU A 142 -5.29 -3.80 9.07
C LEU A 142 -3.94 -3.12 9.32
N PRO A 143 -3.44 -3.10 10.56
CA PRO A 143 -2.15 -2.53 10.91
C PRO A 143 -0.99 -3.45 10.48
N GLY A 144 -0.86 -3.69 9.18
CA GLY A 144 0.16 -4.52 8.55
C GLY A 144 1.46 -3.79 8.25
N ASN A 145 2.10 -4.14 7.13
CA ASN A 145 3.36 -3.54 6.69
C ASN A 145 3.18 -2.07 6.27
N ARG A 146 4.26 -1.29 6.40
CA ARG A 146 4.31 0.14 6.12
C ARG A 146 3.69 0.51 4.76
N GLN A 147 4.16 -0.09 3.68
CA GLN A 147 3.68 0.26 2.34
C GLN A 147 2.18 -0.03 2.14
N ARG A 148 1.59 -0.93 2.94
CA ARG A 148 0.16 -1.23 2.86
C ARG A 148 -0.69 -0.27 3.69
N ILE A 149 -0.27 0.06 4.91
CA ILE A 149 -0.99 1.05 5.73
C ILE A 149 -0.93 2.44 5.11
N ASN A 150 0.18 2.81 4.46
CA ASN A 150 0.27 4.06 3.71
C ASN A 150 -0.73 4.10 2.55
N SER A 151 -1.17 5.31 2.21
CA SER A 151 -1.95 5.51 0.99
C SER A 151 -1.11 5.12 -0.23
N SER A 152 -1.74 4.51 -1.24
CA SER A 152 -1.07 4.29 -2.52
C SER A 152 -0.83 5.59 -3.31
N GLY A 153 -1.42 6.71 -2.90
CA GLY A 153 -1.07 8.03 -3.40
C GLY A 153 0.19 8.60 -2.73
N ALA A 154 0.63 8.01 -1.60
CA ALA A 154 1.83 8.42 -0.87
C ALA A 154 3.14 7.80 -1.40
N LEU A 155 3.08 7.05 -2.49
CA LEU A 155 4.23 6.35 -3.05
C LEU A 155 5.08 7.30 -3.88
N GLN A 156 6.40 7.09 -3.83
CA GLN A 156 7.38 7.77 -4.68
C GLN A 156 7.48 7.12 -6.07
N LEU A 157 7.45 5.80 -6.14
CA LEU A 157 7.44 5.00 -7.36
C LEU A 157 6.00 4.71 -7.81
N THR A 158 5.82 4.20 -9.03
CA THR A 158 4.50 3.95 -9.62
C THR A 158 3.72 2.87 -8.87
N ASP A 159 4.43 1.95 -8.18
CA ASP A 159 3.80 0.94 -7.33
C ASP A 159 4.67 0.56 -6.11
N ARG A 160 4.09 -0.23 -5.23
CA ARG A 160 4.76 -0.81 -4.06
C ARG A 160 5.77 -1.87 -4.50
N SER A 161 6.64 -2.29 -3.56
CA SER A 161 7.61 -3.36 -3.78
C SER A 161 6.97 -4.71 -4.12
N ILE A 162 7.76 -5.60 -4.71
CA ILE A 162 7.36 -7.00 -4.94
C ILE A 162 6.98 -7.69 -3.62
N ASN A 163 7.68 -7.39 -2.52
CA ASN A 163 7.39 -7.97 -1.21
C ASN A 163 6.03 -7.53 -0.67
N ASN A 164 5.66 -6.25 -0.84
CA ASN A 164 4.32 -5.82 -0.49
C ASN A 164 3.25 -6.52 -1.34
N SER A 165 3.52 -6.90 -2.59
CA SER A 165 2.53 -7.58 -3.43
C SER A 165 2.17 -8.97 -2.90
N LYS A 166 3.09 -9.63 -2.18
CA LYS A 166 3.00 -11.03 -1.78
C LYS A 166 2.82 -11.25 -0.27
N PHE A 167 3.53 -10.48 0.55
CA PHE A 167 3.56 -10.68 2.00
C PHE A 167 2.71 -9.68 2.78
N ASN A 168 2.05 -8.72 2.13
CA ASN A 168 1.26 -7.72 2.85
C ASN A 168 0.11 -8.34 3.67
N ILE A 169 -0.31 -7.58 4.69
CA ILE A 169 -1.57 -7.76 5.40
C ILE A 169 -2.50 -6.66 4.89
N ASP A 170 -3.60 -7.05 4.24
CA ASP A 170 -4.50 -6.09 3.57
C ASP A 170 -5.66 -5.68 4.48
N ARG A 171 -6.76 -5.39 3.87
CA ARG A 171 -8.03 -5.01 4.47
C ARG A 171 -8.80 -6.24 4.91
N ASP A 172 -9.52 -6.05 5.99
CA ASP A 172 -10.42 -7.07 6.51
C ASP A 172 -11.58 -6.41 7.28
N PHE A 173 -12.60 -7.16 7.58
CA PHE A 173 -13.70 -6.73 8.44
C PHE A 173 -13.39 -7.13 9.89
N GLY A 174 -13.52 -6.19 10.83
CA GLY A 174 -13.26 -6.48 12.23
C GLY A 174 -13.27 -5.25 13.16
N LEU A 175 -12.70 -5.47 14.34
CA LEU A 175 -12.48 -4.47 15.37
C LEU A 175 -11.00 -4.13 15.46
N GLN A 176 -10.68 -2.84 15.56
CA GLN A 176 -9.31 -2.39 15.78
C GLN A 176 -9.28 -1.36 16.90
N ALA A 177 -8.19 -1.37 17.67
CA ALA A 177 -7.94 -0.39 18.73
C ALA A 177 -6.53 0.19 18.57
N TYR A 178 -6.45 1.52 18.52
CA TYR A 178 -5.19 2.25 18.37
C TYR A 178 -5.00 3.17 19.57
N TYR A 179 -3.76 3.17 20.08
CA TYR A 179 -3.32 4.11 21.10
C TYR A 179 -2.19 4.95 20.54
N HIS A 180 -2.34 6.28 20.57
CA HIS A 180 -1.39 7.26 20.04
C HIS A 180 -0.78 8.06 21.18
N GLN A 181 0.54 8.09 21.24
CA GLN A 181 1.29 8.98 22.12
C GLN A 181 2.44 9.62 21.33
N GLU A 182 2.08 10.24 20.21
CA GLU A 182 3.04 10.99 19.40
C GLU A 182 3.30 12.36 20.04
N ARG A 183 4.56 12.77 20.05
CA ARG A 183 5.01 14.04 20.62
C ARG A 183 5.96 14.73 19.65
N LYS A 184 5.82 16.04 19.51
CA LYS A 184 6.76 16.85 18.76
C LYS A 184 8.12 16.83 19.48
N ASP A 185 9.21 16.53 18.76
CA ASP A 185 10.59 16.59 19.22
C ASP A 185 10.92 15.77 20.50
N LYS A 186 10.05 14.85 20.91
CA LYS A 186 10.26 13.92 22.03
C LYS A 186 9.87 12.52 21.62
N PHE A 187 10.41 11.52 22.30
CA PHE A 187 10.01 10.13 22.10
C PHE A 187 8.48 9.99 22.14
N GLY A 188 7.95 9.34 21.14
CA GLY A 188 6.55 8.99 20.99
C GLY A 188 6.38 7.54 20.50
N TYR A 189 5.16 7.02 20.62
CA TYR A 189 4.84 5.69 20.13
C TYR A 189 3.36 5.56 19.75
N VAL A 190 3.07 4.60 18.89
CA VAL A 190 1.71 4.21 18.51
C VAL A 190 1.60 2.69 18.60
N ILE A 191 0.54 2.21 19.25
CA ILE A 191 0.20 0.79 19.34
C ILE A 191 -1.11 0.59 18.59
N LYS A 192 -1.15 -0.40 17.70
CA LYS A 192 -2.30 -0.74 16.87
C LYS A 192 -2.59 -2.23 17.00
N THR A 193 -3.82 -2.58 17.30
CA THR A 193 -4.28 -3.96 17.40
C THR A 193 -5.54 -4.15 16.56
N ALA A 194 -5.73 -5.36 16.03
CA ALA A 194 -6.90 -5.72 15.27
C ALA A 194 -7.30 -7.18 15.53
N VAL A 195 -8.60 -7.42 15.62
CA VAL A 195 -9.24 -8.73 15.56
C VAL A 195 -10.17 -8.68 14.35
N SER A 196 -9.97 -9.57 13.38
CA SER A 196 -10.71 -9.53 12.12
C SER A 196 -11.07 -10.94 11.62
N THR A 197 -11.91 -11.04 10.60
CA THR A 197 -12.42 -12.31 10.08
C THR A 197 -11.34 -13.20 9.44
N GLY A 198 -10.23 -12.63 8.96
CA GLY A 198 -9.18 -13.40 8.28
C GLY A 198 -9.41 -13.60 6.78
N HIS A 199 -10.61 -13.30 6.26
CA HIS A 199 -11.04 -13.60 4.89
C HIS A 199 -10.76 -12.47 3.88
N GLY A 200 -10.55 -11.25 4.37
CA GLY A 200 -10.34 -10.08 3.52
C GLY A 200 -11.61 -9.30 3.21
N ARG A 201 -11.62 -8.58 2.09
CA ARG A 201 -12.68 -7.64 1.73
C ARG A 201 -13.95 -8.33 1.29
N ASN A 202 -15.10 -7.68 1.64
CA ASN A 202 -16.45 -8.04 1.19
C ASN A 202 -16.84 -9.47 1.60
N PHE A 203 -16.33 -9.90 2.74
CA PHE A 203 -16.68 -11.16 3.35
C PHE A 203 -18.17 -11.17 3.73
N GLN A 204 -18.88 -12.25 3.39
CA GLN A 204 -20.32 -12.40 3.66
C GLN A 204 -20.62 -13.53 4.65
N GLY A 205 -19.70 -14.47 4.80
CA GLY A 205 -19.82 -15.59 5.71
C GLY A 205 -18.93 -16.76 5.28
N SER A 206 -18.51 -17.59 6.22
CA SER A 206 -17.75 -18.81 5.99
C SER A 206 -18.25 -19.89 6.94
N GLU A 207 -18.10 -21.14 6.54
CA GLU A 207 -18.29 -22.31 7.41
C GLU A 207 -17.05 -22.58 8.27
N SER A 208 -15.92 -21.91 7.97
CA SER A 208 -14.67 -22.06 8.73
C SER A 208 -14.61 -21.12 9.94
N ASP A 209 -14.08 -21.61 11.05
CA ASP A 209 -13.77 -20.82 12.26
C ASP A 209 -12.49 -19.97 12.03
N SER A 210 -12.52 -19.14 11.00
CA SER A 210 -11.39 -18.28 10.64
C SER A 210 -11.40 -16.98 11.43
N TYR A 211 -10.23 -16.53 11.86
CA TYR A 211 -10.01 -15.20 12.44
C TYR A 211 -8.57 -14.77 12.25
N ALA A 212 -8.31 -13.49 12.29
CA ALA A 212 -6.97 -12.95 12.29
C ALA A 212 -6.73 -11.99 13.46
N LEU A 213 -5.58 -12.14 14.10
CA LEU A 213 -5.08 -11.24 15.14
C LEU A 213 -3.86 -10.50 14.59
N THR A 214 -3.88 -9.17 14.61
CA THR A 214 -2.77 -8.36 14.10
C THR A 214 -2.41 -7.30 15.13
N GLY A 215 -1.11 -7.19 15.42
CA GLY A 215 -0.54 -6.17 16.31
C GLY A 215 0.61 -5.44 15.64
N ARG A 216 0.68 -4.11 15.79
CA ARG A 216 1.78 -3.26 15.30
C ARG A 216 2.16 -2.23 16.35
N VAL A 217 3.47 -2.07 16.54
CA VAL A 217 4.05 -1.00 17.36
C VAL A 217 4.88 -0.10 16.47
N GLU A 218 4.71 1.20 16.61
CA GLU A 218 5.49 2.24 15.92
C GLU A 218 6.16 3.11 16.96
N LEU A 219 7.46 3.30 16.85
CA LEU A 219 8.29 4.11 17.74
C LEU A 219 8.82 5.31 16.98
N PHE A 220 8.77 6.48 17.61
CA PHE A 220 9.26 7.75 17.09
C PHE A 220 10.36 8.29 18.01
N PRO A 221 11.61 7.79 17.91
CA PRO A 221 12.69 8.17 18.84
C PRO A 221 13.02 9.66 18.84
N MET A 222 12.85 10.32 17.69
CA MET A 222 13.16 11.74 17.45
C MET A 222 11.90 12.61 17.38
N GLY A 223 10.77 12.12 17.91
CA GLY A 223 9.48 12.81 17.84
C GLY A 223 8.74 12.62 16.52
N SER A 224 7.54 13.20 16.43
CA SER A 224 6.66 13.09 15.26
C SER A 224 7.22 13.84 14.05
N PHE A 225 6.89 13.35 12.87
CA PHE A 225 7.19 13.96 11.58
C PHE A 225 6.22 15.13 11.31
N LYS A 226 6.67 16.15 10.57
CA LYS A 226 5.80 17.19 10.04
C LYS A 226 4.72 16.60 9.14
N ASN A 227 3.51 17.15 9.21
CA ASN A 227 2.39 16.78 8.32
C ASN A 227 2.16 15.25 8.22
N ASN A 228 2.31 14.52 9.33
CA ASN A 228 2.20 13.05 9.36
C ASN A 228 3.18 12.34 8.38
N GLY A 229 4.33 12.93 8.12
CA GLY A 229 5.32 12.45 7.16
C GLY A 229 5.80 11.01 7.38
N ALA A 230 5.61 10.46 8.59
CA ALA A 230 5.87 9.05 8.86
C ALA A 230 5.10 8.11 7.93
N TYR A 231 3.94 8.51 7.41
CA TYR A 231 3.04 7.68 6.61
C TYR A 231 3.02 8.05 5.13
N PHE A 232 4.00 8.83 4.69
CA PHE A 232 4.29 9.13 3.29
C PHE A 232 5.66 8.61 2.93
N GLU A 233 5.87 8.22 1.69
CA GLU A 233 7.20 8.04 1.15
C GLU A 233 7.74 9.40 0.70
N GLY A 234 9.06 9.57 0.68
CA GLY A 234 9.69 10.84 0.36
C GLY A 234 9.59 11.90 1.46
N ASP A 235 10.47 12.88 1.43
CA ASP A 235 10.52 13.98 2.40
C ASP A 235 9.99 15.29 1.80
N ILE A 236 8.70 15.29 1.36
CA ILE A 236 8.06 16.49 0.78
C ILE A 236 7.98 17.62 1.81
N ALA A 237 7.79 17.29 3.09
CA ALA A 237 7.72 18.27 4.18
C ALA A 237 9.07 18.92 4.51
N ARG A 238 10.18 18.40 3.94
CA ARG A 238 11.56 18.81 4.21
C ARG A 238 11.80 18.94 5.71
N GLU A 239 11.96 17.79 6.36
CA GLU A 239 12.26 17.74 7.79
C GLU A 239 13.57 18.48 8.07
N THR A 240 13.50 19.51 8.90
CA THR A 240 14.67 20.35 9.26
C THR A 240 15.58 19.70 10.29
N THR A 241 15.11 18.64 10.94
CA THR A 241 15.88 17.78 11.85
C THR A 241 15.61 16.34 11.48
N PRO A 242 16.59 15.41 11.64
CA PRO A 242 16.35 14.00 11.35
C PRO A 242 15.12 13.48 12.10
N LYS A 243 14.26 12.73 11.40
CA LYS A 243 13.09 12.06 11.96
C LYS A 243 13.14 10.59 11.61
N LEU A 244 12.98 9.75 12.62
CA LEU A 244 13.03 8.30 12.50
C LEU A 244 11.75 7.67 13.04
N MET A 245 11.16 6.74 12.29
CA MET A 245 10.15 5.80 12.77
C MET A 245 10.68 4.38 12.62
N LEU A 246 10.56 3.59 13.68
CA LEU A 246 10.82 2.14 13.71
C LEU A 246 9.51 1.43 13.98
N ALA A 247 9.25 0.32 13.31
CA ALA A 247 8.02 -0.41 13.55
C ALA A 247 8.19 -1.92 13.44
N GLY A 248 7.40 -2.65 14.24
CA GLY A 248 7.26 -4.09 14.22
C GLY A 248 5.79 -4.50 14.13
N THR A 249 5.49 -5.52 13.34
CA THR A 249 4.14 -6.07 13.17
C THR A 249 4.18 -7.58 13.30
N PHE A 250 3.22 -8.14 14.01
CA PHE A 250 2.92 -9.57 14.03
C PHE A 250 1.46 -9.79 13.66
N SER A 251 1.18 -10.83 12.87
CA SER A 251 -0.18 -11.25 12.54
C SER A 251 -0.27 -12.77 12.49
N HIS A 252 -1.30 -13.29 13.17
CA HIS A 252 -1.73 -14.67 13.10
C HIS A 252 -3.08 -14.73 12.40
N ASN A 253 -3.19 -15.50 11.31
CA ASN A 253 -4.45 -15.75 10.61
C ASN A 253 -4.76 -17.25 10.73
N ASN A 254 -5.72 -17.58 11.55
CA ASN A 254 -6.18 -18.94 11.81
C ASN A 254 -7.10 -19.39 10.68
N ASN A 255 -6.91 -20.61 10.17
CA ASN A 255 -7.72 -21.21 9.12
C ASN A 255 -7.89 -20.31 7.88
N ALA A 256 -6.82 -19.66 7.44
CA ALA A 256 -6.84 -18.80 6.25
C ALA A 256 -7.23 -19.61 5.00
N GLU A 257 -8.20 -19.12 4.25
CA GLU A 257 -8.71 -19.73 3.01
C GLU A 257 -7.97 -19.24 1.75
N ASN A 258 -7.23 -18.14 1.85
CA ASN A 258 -6.57 -17.53 0.70
C ASN A 258 -5.04 -17.60 0.79
N SER A 259 -4.39 -17.71 -0.34
CA SER A 259 -2.94 -17.90 -0.50
C SER A 259 -2.07 -16.80 0.13
N GLN A 260 -2.65 -15.64 0.43
CA GLN A 260 -1.98 -14.51 1.08
C GLN A 260 -2.72 -14.03 2.34
N GLY A 261 -3.58 -14.85 2.93
CA GLY A 261 -4.43 -14.49 4.05
C GLY A 261 -5.67 -13.72 3.60
N GLN A 262 -5.66 -12.39 3.64
CA GLN A 262 -6.80 -11.54 3.24
C GLN A 262 -6.94 -11.39 1.72
N THR A 263 -6.01 -11.90 0.93
CA THR A 263 -6.00 -11.78 -0.53
C THR A 263 -5.38 -13.02 -1.18
N GLY A 264 -5.36 -13.04 -2.51
CA GLY A 264 -4.78 -14.14 -3.28
C GLY A 264 -5.85 -15.09 -3.81
N THR A 265 -5.42 -16.26 -4.25
CA THR A 265 -6.28 -17.34 -4.74
C THR A 265 -6.77 -18.20 -3.59
N LYS A 266 -7.95 -18.79 -3.73
CA LYS A 266 -8.49 -19.72 -2.73
C LYS A 266 -7.62 -20.97 -2.65
N LEU A 267 -7.38 -21.42 -1.42
CA LEU A 267 -6.68 -22.67 -1.12
C LEU A 267 -7.66 -23.85 -1.17
N TYR A 268 -7.16 -25.05 -1.42
CA TYR A 268 -8.00 -26.26 -1.33
C TYR A 268 -8.23 -26.71 0.11
N GLU A 269 -7.34 -26.33 1.01
CA GLU A 269 -7.45 -26.57 2.45
C GLU A 269 -7.02 -25.31 3.19
N THR A 270 -7.62 -25.03 4.33
CA THR A 270 -7.24 -23.90 5.17
C THR A 270 -5.84 -24.08 5.78
N ARG A 271 -5.16 -22.98 6.08
CA ARG A 271 -3.83 -22.98 6.71
C ARG A 271 -3.72 -21.89 7.77
N ASN A 272 -2.94 -22.15 8.80
CA ASN A 272 -2.58 -21.15 9.80
C ASN A 272 -1.37 -20.37 9.31
N LEU A 273 -1.51 -19.04 9.18
CA LEU A 273 -0.48 -18.17 8.68
C LEU A 273 0.06 -17.28 9.80
N ASN A 274 1.39 -17.32 10.00
CA ASN A 274 2.09 -16.42 10.90
C ASN A 274 2.94 -15.45 10.08
N SER A 275 2.73 -14.15 10.27
CA SER A 275 3.49 -13.12 9.58
C SER A 275 4.20 -12.22 10.58
N PHE A 276 5.49 -11.97 10.33
CA PHE A 276 6.29 -11.00 11.06
C PHE A 276 6.85 -9.97 10.09
N MET A 277 6.78 -8.69 10.47
CA MET A 277 7.27 -7.59 9.65
C MET A 277 7.99 -6.57 10.53
N ALA A 278 9.05 -6.01 10.00
CA ALA A 278 9.76 -4.89 10.61
C ALA A 278 10.03 -3.82 9.56
N ASP A 279 9.88 -2.57 9.90
CA ASP A 279 10.16 -1.47 8.97
C ASP A 279 10.71 -0.24 9.68
N ALA A 280 11.48 0.55 8.94
CA ALA A 280 12.00 1.83 9.37
C ALA A 280 11.89 2.87 8.26
N ILE A 281 11.71 4.13 8.62
CA ILE A 281 11.88 5.28 7.73
C ILE A 281 12.63 6.38 8.45
N LEU A 282 13.61 6.94 7.76
CA LEU A 282 14.40 8.10 8.17
C LEU A 282 14.18 9.22 7.14
N LYS A 283 13.94 10.45 7.62
CA LYS A 283 13.81 11.62 6.75
C LYS A 283 14.63 12.80 7.31
N TYR A 284 15.26 13.52 6.40
CA TYR A 284 16.03 14.73 6.71
C TYR A 284 16.33 15.52 5.46
N ASP A 285 16.00 16.80 5.40
CA ASP A 285 16.36 17.79 4.39
C ASP A 285 16.24 17.29 2.93
N GLY A 286 15.09 16.70 2.61
CA GLY A 286 14.79 16.12 1.31
C GLY A 286 15.25 14.67 1.12
N TRP A 287 16.09 14.13 2.01
CA TRP A 287 16.44 12.71 2.01
C TRP A 287 15.36 11.88 2.66
N ALA A 288 15.04 10.75 2.06
CA ALA A 288 14.17 9.74 2.67
C ALA A 288 14.76 8.34 2.43
N GLY A 289 15.06 7.63 3.53
CA GLY A 289 15.51 6.24 3.50
C GLY A 289 14.46 5.33 4.14
N MET A 290 14.13 4.21 3.49
CA MET A 290 13.20 3.22 3.99
C MET A 290 13.81 1.82 3.89
N VAL A 291 13.63 1.03 4.95
CA VAL A 291 13.97 -0.40 4.97
C VAL A 291 12.75 -1.15 5.47
N SER A 292 12.43 -2.30 4.86
CA SER A 292 11.40 -3.19 5.38
C SER A 292 11.80 -4.65 5.21
N PHE A 293 11.43 -5.44 6.21
CA PHE A 293 11.50 -6.90 6.24
C PHE A 293 10.09 -7.44 6.38
N MET A 294 9.75 -8.44 5.59
CA MET A 294 8.46 -9.15 5.66
C MET A 294 8.70 -10.65 5.61
N ASN A 295 8.02 -11.37 6.47
CA ASN A 295 8.03 -12.83 6.50
C ASN A 295 6.61 -13.35 6.65
N ARG A 296 6.28 -14.42 5.94
CA ARG A 296 5.08 -15.24 6.19
C ARG A 296 5.51 -16.70 6.31
N ASN A 297 5.16 -17.30 7.43
CA ASN A 297 5.40 -18.70 7.72
C ASN A 297 4.08 -19.47 7.79
N VAL A 298 4.16 -20.74 7.39
CA VAL A 298 3.10 -21.75 7.41
C VAL A 298 3.79 -23.11 7.50
N ASP A 299 3.21 -24.08 8.16
CA ASP A 299 3.85 -25.40 8.31
C ASP A 299 3.93 -26.11 6.96
N ASP A 300 2.81 -26.36 6.31
CA ASP A 300 2.73 -26.89 4.95
C ASP A 300 2.15 -25.82 4.02
N ALA A 301 2.96 -25.39 3.03
CA ALA A 301 2.58 -24.33 2.14
C ALA A 301 1.74 -24.80 0.96
N ILE A 302 1.70 -26.09 0.63
CA ILE A 302 1.01 -26.61 -0.54
C ILE A 302 -0.27 -27.31 -0.10
N THR A 303 -1.36 -27.06 -0.81
CA THR A 303 -2.65 -27.72 -0.61
C THR A 303 -3.07 -28.42 -1.89
N TYR A 304 -3.80 -29.52 -1.79
CA TYR A 304 -4.18 -30.35 -2.91
C TYR A 304 -5.69 -30.59 -2.98
N ALA A 305 -6.21 -30.68 -4.20
CA ALA A 305 -7.52 -31.23 -4.48
C ALA A 305 -7.37 -32.40 -5.48
N THR A 306 -8.22 -33.41 -5.32
CA THR A 306 -8.30 -34.52 -6.29
C THR A 306 -9.55 -34.34 -7.12
N ASN A 307 -9.38 -34.21 -8.42
CA ASN A 307 -10.48 -34.13 -9.38
C ASN A 307 -11.21 -35.48 -9.51
N PRO A 308 -12.44 -35.53 -10.04
CA PRO A 308 -13.16 -36.76 -10.28
C PRO A 308 -12.44 -37.77 -11.20
N ASP A 309 -11.56 -37.29 -12.08
CA ASP A 309 -10.73 -38.11 -12.96
C ASP A 309 -9.45 -38.67 -12.30
N GLY A 310 -9.26 -38.38 -10.99
CA GLY A 310 -8.08 -38.79 -10.23
C GLY A 310 -6.86 -37.87 -10.37
N SER A 311 -6.93 -36.84 -11.23
CA SER A 311 -5.86 -35.84 -11.35
C SER A 311 -5.79 -34.96 -10.09
N LYS A 312 -4.55 -34.60 -9.69
CA LYS A 312 -4.32 -33.71 -8.54
C LYS A 312 -4.06 -32.27 -9.01
N GLN A 313 -4.79 -31.34 -8.45
CA GLN A 313 -4.51 -29.91 -8.55
C GLN A 313 -3.87 -29.42 -7.27
N SER A 314 -2.94 -28.46 -7.37
CA SER A 314 -2.31 -27.84 -6.21
C SER A 314 -2.60 -26.35 -6.16
N SER A 315 -2.74 -25.85 -4.96
CA SER A 315 -2.71 -24.42 -4.63
C SER A 315 -1.69 -24.23 -3.51
N TYR A 316 -1.23 -23.01 -3.24
CA TYR A 316 -0.20 -22.80 -2.24
C TYR A 316 -0.36 -21.46 -1.52
N VAL A 317 0.07 -21.45 -0.25
CA VAL A 317 0.28 -20.22 0.51
C VAL A 317 1.57 -19.57 0.04
N TYR A 318 1.50 -18.28 -0.26
CA TYR A 318 2.70 -17.50 -0.59
C TYR A 318 3.53 -17.27 0.68
N ALA A 319 4.45 -18.19 0.96
CA ALA A 319 5.28 -18.23 2.17
C ALA A 319 6.76 -17.98 1.83
N GLY A 320 7.49 -17.42 2.78
CA GLY A 320 8.88 -17.04 2.64
C GLY A 320 9.15 -15.68 3.26
N HIS A 321 10.18 -14.99 2.79
CA HIS A 321 10.55 -13.68 3.30
C HIS A 321 11.08 -12.75 2.21
N GLY A 322 11.09 -11.47 2.51
CA GLY A 322 11.66 -10.46 1.62
C GLY A 322 12.13 -9.22 2.35
N MET A 323 13.04 -8.52 1.70
CA MET A 323 13.58 -7.24 2.15
C MET A 323 13.48 -6.19 1.06
N ASP A 324 13.16 -4.96 1.46
CA ASP A 324 13.17 -3.79 0.60
C ASP A 324 14.08 -2.73 1.20
N TYR A 325 14.91 -2.13 0.34
CA TYR A 325 15.73 -0.96 0.63
C TYR A 325 15.37 0.11 -0.37
N GLN A 326 14.98 1.29 0.10
CA GLN A 326 14.62 2.42 -0.76
C GLN A 326 15.29 3.68 -0.23
N LEU A 327 15.91 4.43 -1.12
CA LEU A 327 16.54 5.71 -0.83
C LEU A 327 16.12 6.72 -1.87
N SER A 328 15.87 7.95 -1.45
CA SER A 328 15.51 9.03 -2.35
C SER A 328 16.05 10.38 -1.89
N TYR A 329 16.14 11.30 -2.85
CA TYR A 329 16.41 12.70 -2.59
C TYR A 329 15.46 13.60 -3.38
N LEU A 330 14.77 14.47 -2.68
CA LEU A 330 13.88 15.48 -3.22
C LEU A 330 14.61 16.80 -3.41
N PHE A 331 14.84 17.21 -4.66
CA PHE A 331 15.45 18.50 -5.02
C PHE A 331 14.50 19.68 -4.71
N PRO A 332 15.03 20.90 -4.50
CA PRO A 332 14.21 22.11 -4.33
C PRO A 332 13.26 22.37 -5.51
N SER A 333 13.57 21.87 -6.68
CA SER A 333 12.73 21.93 -7.89
C SER A 333 11.53 20.98 -7.87
N ASN A 334 11.28 20.25 -6.77
CA ASN A 334 10.23 19.24 -6.63
C ASN A 334 10.37 18.02 -7.58
N TYR A 335 11.57 17.75 -8.09
CA TYR A 335 11.94 16.47 -8.64
C TYR A 335 12.52 15.61 -7.52
N GLU A 336 12.17 14.34 -7.52
CA GLU A 336 12.73 13.35 -6.62
C GLU A 336 13.35 12.21 -7.42
N VAL A 337 14.56 11.81 -7.08
CA VAL A 337 15.23 10.62 -7.62
C VAL A 337 15.15 9.53 -6.57
N ILE A 338 14.77 8.33 -6.99
CA ILE A 338 14.50 7.19 -6.10
C ILE A 338 15.25 5.97 -6.60
N GLY A 339 15.90 5.25 -5.70
CA GLY A 339 16.45 3.92 -5.92
C GLY A 339 15.80 2.92 -4.96
N ARG A 340 15.40 1.74 -5.46
CA ARG A 340 14.89 0.64 -4.63
C ARG A 340 15.53 -0.67 -5.05
N VAL A 341 15.92 -1.47 -4.05
CA VAL A 341 16.31 -2.87 -4.20
C VAL A 341 15.35 -3.70 -3.36
N SER A 342 14.73 -4.69 -3.98
CA SER A 342 13.82 -5.62 -3.31
C SER A 342 14.30 -7.05 -3.54
N SER A 343 14.43 -7.84 -2.48
CA SER A 343 14.72 -9.27 -2.57
C SER A 343 13.58 -10.07 -1.98
N GLN A 344 13.25 -11.18 -2.62
CA GLN A 344 12.18 -12.07 -2.21
C GLN A 344 12.66 -13.51 -2.30
N LYS A 345 12.56 -14.25 -1.21
CA LYS A 345 12.90 -15.66 -1.13
C LYS A 345 11.69 -16.47 -0.73
N MET A 346 11.40 -17.48 -1.54
CA MET A 346 10.33 -18.43 -1.29
C MET A 346 10.71 -19.36 -0.14
N LYS A 347 9.69 -19.89 0.57
CA LYS A 347 9.89 -21.05 1.46
C LYS A 347 10.47 -22.19 0.65
N THR A 348 11.43 -22.94 1.21
CA THR A 348 12.15 -24.05 0.55
C THR A 348 11.19 -25.00 -0.17
N GLN A 349 10.09 -25.37 0.49
CA GLN A 349 9.06 -26.24 -0.10
C GLN A 349 8.51 -25.70 -1.45
N LEU A 350 8.23 -24.40 -1.52
CA LEU A 350 7.70 -23.74 -2.75
C LEU A 350 8.78 -23.62 -3.83
N TYR A 351 10.01 -23.31 -3.42
CA TYR A 351 11.16 -23.16 -4.30
C TYR A 351 11.53 -24.49 -4.95
N GLU A 352 11.61 -25.57 -4.18
CA GLU A 352 12.05 -26.88 -4.66
C GLU A 352 10.94 -27.69 -5.33
N GLN A 353 9.73 -27.73 -4.75
CA GLN A 353 8.66 -28.61 -5.25
C GLN A 353 7.82 -27.96 -6.36
N LEU A 354 7.61 -26.65 -6.30
CA LEU A 354 6.84 -25.91 -7.31
C LEU A 354 7.72 -25.07 -8.24
N ASN A 355 9.02 -25.09 -8.04
CA ASN A 355 10.00 -24.31 -8.80
C ASN A 355 9.65 -22.82 -8.90
N LEU A 356 9.08 -22.24 -7.81
CA LEU A 356 8.78 -20.83 -7.74
C LEU A 356 10.07 -20.02 -7.54
N PRO A 357 10.32 -18.97 -8.33
CA PRO A 357 11.60 -18.29 -8.28
C PRO A 357 11.78 -17.45 -7.03
N ASN A 358 13.02 -17.40 -6.54
CA ASN A 358 13.50 -16.27 -5.76
C ASN A 358 13.69 -15.07 -6.69
N THR A 359 13.32 -13.88 -6.25
CA THR A 359 13.32 -12.69 -7.11
C THR A 359 14.14 -11.58 -6.49
N THR A 360 14.99 -10.93 -7.27
CA THR A 360 15.65 -9.68 -6.90
C THR A 360 15.28 -8.61 -7.91
N GLU A 361 14.75 -7.50 -7.43
CA GLU A 361 14.29 -6.37 -8.23
C GLU A 361 15.15 -5.13 -7.94
N PHE A 362 15.63 -4.47 -8.99
CA PHE A 362 16.34 -3.20 -8.96
C PHE A 362 15.50 -2.15 -9.68
N THR A 363 15.09 -1.11 -8.98
CA THR A 363 14.28 -0.02 -9.54
C THR A 363 14.96 1.32 -9.37
N VAL A 364 14.98 2.11 -10.42
CA VAL A 364 15.35 3.53 -10.40
C VAL A 364 14.18 4.32 -10.94
N GLY A 365 13.79 5.39 -10.26
CA GLY A 365 12.68 6.22 -10.65
C GLY A 365 12.91 7.70 -10.45
N VAL A 366 12.08 8.48 -11.12
CA VAL A 366 12.00 9.94 -10.98
C VAL A 366 10.53 10.31 -10.81
N THR A 367 10.26 11.14 -9.80
CA THR A 367 8.93 11.70 -9.56
C THR A 367 9.01 13.22 -9.59
N LYS A 368 8.15 13.86 -10.37
CA LYS A 368 7.91 15.31 -10.35
C LYS A 368 6.63 15.59 -9.59
N TYR A 369 6.74 16.30 -8.49
CA TYR A 369 5.60 16.80 -7.74
C TYR A 369 5.17 18.15 -8.29
N LEU A 370 3.95 18.21 -8.87
CA LEU A 370 3.33 19.43 -9.36
C LEU A 370 2.51 20.11 -8.26
N TRP A 371 1.84 19.28 -7.46
CA TRP A 371 1.13 19.70 -6.26
C TRP A 371 1.23 18.59 -5.20
N GLU A 372 2.36 18.54 -4.48
CA GLU A 372 2.66 17.49 -3.50
C GLU A 372 2.33 16.09 -4.05
N HIS A 373 1.68 15.25 -3.23
CA HIS A 373 1.19 13.94 -3.67
C HIS A 373 -0.15 13.98 -4.42
N ALA A 374 -0.83 15.14 -4.45
CA ALA A 374 -2.14 15.26 -5.09
C ALA A 374 -2.03 15.29 -6.62
N PHE A 375 -0.96 15.88 -7.16
CA PHE A 375 -0.68 15.86 -8.58
C PHE A 375 0.80 15.63 -8.85
N LYS A 376 1.13 14.49 -9.46
CA LYS A 376 2.51 14.11 -9.75
C LYS A 376 2.64 13.29 -11.03
N LEU A 377 3.83 13.37 -11.62
CA LEU A 377 4.28 12.56 -12.74
C LEU A 377 5.38 11.65 -12.25
N GLN A 378 5.35 10.38 -12.62
CA GLN A 378 6.29 9.36 -12.19
C GLN A 378 6.80 8.59 -13.39
N ALA A 379 8.09 8.30 -13.40
CA ALA A 379 8.72 7.39 -14.35
C ALA A 379 9.68 6.46 -13.60
N GLU A 380 9.70 5.19 -13.96
CA GLU A 380 10.60 4.21 -13.35
C GLU A 380 11.07 3.18 -14.37
N PHE A 381 12.30 2.73 -14.19
CA PHE A 381 12.85 1.56 -14.85
C PHE A 381 13.17 0.50 -13.80
N THR A 382 12.75 -0.73 -14.06
CA THR A 382 12.96 -1.86 -13.17
C THR A 382 13.54 -3.03 -13.93
N TYR A 383 14.53 -3.68 -13.31
CA TYR A 383 15.14 -4.93 -13.76
C TYR A 383 14.91 -6.00 -12.70
N ASP A 384 14.36 -7.15 -13.11
CA ASP A 384 14.08 -8.30 -12.27
C ASP A 384 15.01 -9.45 -12.64
N LYS A 385 15.61 -10.07 -11.61
CA LYS A 385 16.31 -11.35 -11.74
C LYS A 385 15.52 -12.41 -11.00
N LEU A 386 15.20 -13.50 -11.71
CA LEU A 386 14.45 -14.65 -11.21
C LEU A 386 15.39 -15.86 -11.17
N ASP A 387 15.63 -16.38 -9.97
CA ASP A 387 16.46 -17.55 -9.74
C ASP A 387 15.55 -18.75 -9.40
N PHE A 388 15.58 -19.79 -10.23
CA PHE A 388 14.79 -21.01 -10.07
C PHE A 388 15.62 -22.12 -9.43
N TYR A 389 14.96 -23.04 -8.72
CA TYR A 389 15.61 -24.24 -8.20
C TYR A 389 16.11 -25.14 -9.35
N GLN A 390 15.29 -25.32 -10.37
CA GLN A 390 15.62 -26.08 -11.58
C GLN A 390 15.51 -25.17 -12.80
N GLY A 391 16.53 -25.21 -13.66
CA GLY A 391 16.60 -24.42 -14.88
C GLY A 391 17.50 -23.19 -14.75
N ALA A 392 17.60 -22.43 -15.82
CA ALA A 392 18.39 -21.20 -15.86
C ALA A 392 17.66 -20.05 -15.16
N SER A 393 18.42 -19.15 -14.54
CA SER A 393 17.90 -17.87 -14.08
C SER A 393 17.35 -17.08 -15.27
N LYS A 394 16.29 -16.32 -15.06
CA LYS A 394 15.69 -15.42 -16.07
C LYS A 394 15.77 -13.98 -15.63
N SER A 395 15.78 -13.09 -16.59
CA SER A 395 15.73 -11.65 -16.34
C SER A 395 14.59 -11.01 -17.12
N ASN A 396 13.92 -10.06 -16.46
CA ASN A 396 12.89 -9.25 -17.07
C ASN A 396 13.19 -7.78 -16.83
N TRP A 397 12.62 -6.92 -17.62
CA TRP A 397 12.65 -5.49 -17.32
C TRP A 397 11.33 -4.84 -17.69
N TYR A 398 11.03 -3.73 -17.02
CA TYR A 398 9.94 -2.87 -17.42
C TYR A 398 10.31 -1.38 -17.24
N PHE A 399 9.73 -0.57 -18.11
CA PHE A 399 9.70 0.88 -17.96
C PHE A 399 8.26 1.32 -17.79
N ARG A 400 7.99 2.14 -16.78
CA ARG A 400 6.66 2.65 -16.46
C ARG A 400 6.65 4.16 -16.44
N MET A 401 5.56 4.73 -16.95
CA MET A 401 5.19 6.13 -16.77
C MET A 401 3.79 6.17 -16.17
N GLN A 402 3.60 7.03 -15.18
CA GLN A 402 2.31 7.22 -14.51
C GLN A 402 2.07 8.69 -14.24
N PHE A 403 0.84 9.14 -14.47
CA PHE A 403 0.38 10.36 -13.84
C PHE A 403 -0.67 10.05 -12.78
N GLU A 404 -0.65 10.84 -11.72
CA GLU A 404 -1.59 10.79 -10.63
C GLU A 404 -2.18 12.15 -10.38
N ILE A 405 -3.50 12.21 -10.26
CA ILE A 405 -4.24 13.38 -9.83
C ILE A 405 -5.29 12.98 -8.81
N GLY A 406 -5.43 13.77 -7.76
CA GLY A 406 -6.43 13.59 -6.73
C GLY A 406 -6.66 14.86 -5.92
N ILE A 407 -7.84 14.98 -5.35
CA ILE A 407 -8.22 16.06 -4.41
C ILE A 407 -8.78 15.49 -3.12
#